data_d2253fcba0bbb6543145f4b67edf5a27
#
_entry.id   d2253fcba0bbb6543145f4b67edf5a27
#
_cell.length_a   1.000
_cell.length_b   1.000
_cell.length_c   1.000
_cell.angle_alpha   90.00
_cell.angle_beta   90.00
_cell.angle_gamma   90.00
#
_symmetry.space_group_name_H-M   'P 1'
#
loop_
_entity.id
_entity.type
_entity.pdbx_description
1 polymer ?
#
loop_
_entity_poly.entity_id
_entity_poly.type
_entity_poly.pdbx_seq_one_letter_code
_entity_poly.pdbx_strand_id
1 'polypeptide(L)'
;MKYLFPAALCLGLVLGCVKGPAESADINQAGPALRTALEAWKSGKSQQELADQQPSIIMNEDDWRERKRLIDYRMEEEGTLHGRQVVWRVQIKLQDKSGKAEDHKAKYVIDTTPRIVIVRDRFGR
;
A
#
# COMPACT_ATOMS: atom_id res chain seq x y z
N MET A 1 39.91 38.45 -28.53
CA MET A 1 39.41 38.21 -28.35
C MET A 1 38.60 37.64 -28.02
N LYS A 2 38.33 37.27 -27.83
CA LYS A 2 37.58 36.90 -27.57
C LYS A 2 36.81 36.26 -27.22
N TYR A 3 36.49 35.89 -27.12
CA TYR A 3 35.73 35.38 -26.85
C TYR A 3 34.92 34.78 -26.48
N LEU A 4 34.51 34.36 -26.26
CA LEU A 4 33.70 33.93 -25.96
C LEU A 4 32.86 33.33 -25.55
N PHE A 5 32.38 32.93 -25.40
CA PHE A 5 31.49 32.41 -25.03
C PHE A 5 30.68 31.85 -24.70
N PRO A 6 30.27 31.61 -24.63
CA PRO A 6 29.47 31.27 -24.35
C PRO A 6 28.76 30.71 -23.94
N ALA A 7 28.36 30.46 -23.75
CA ALA A 7 27.64 30.00 -23.30
C ALA A 7 26.72 29.47 -23.13
N ALA A 8 26.41 29.29 -23.07
CA ALA A 8 25.51 28.92 -22.91
C ALA A 8 24.84 28.18 -22.55
N LEU A 9 24.61 27.86 -22.39
CA LEU A 9 23.91 27.29 -22.10
C LEU A 9 23.02 26.80 -21.50
N CYS A 10 22.68 26.75 -21.27
CA CYS A 10 21.89 26.45 -20.63
C CYS A 10 21.00 25.84 -20.70
N LEU A 11 20.80 25.47 -20.76
CA LEU A 11 19.95 24.94 -20.77
C LEU A 11 19.18 24.27 -20.19
N GLY A 12 18.78 24.07 -19.96
CA GLY A 12 18.00 23.55 -19.55
C GLY A 12 17.35 23.01 -19.16
N LEU A 13 17.12 22.71 -19.10
CA LEU A 13 16.44 22.16 -18.76
C LEU A 13 15.51 21.79 -18.19
N VAL A 14 15.12 21.72 -17.95
CA VAL A 14 14.29 21.54 -17.41
C VAL A 14 13.47 20.82 -17.45
N LEU A 15 13.13 20.53 -17.49
CA LEU A 15 12.43 19.81 -17.60
C LEU A 15 11.88 19.18 -16.82
N GLY A 16 11.87 18.83 -16.40
CA GLY A 16 11.42 18.02 -15.72
C GLY A 16 10.25 18.09 -15.18
N CYS A 17 9.70 18.68 -14.96
CA CYS A 17 8.61 18.77 -14.33
C CYS A 17 7.54 18.18 -14.88
N VAL A 18 7.63 17.55 -15.67
CA VAL A 18 6.66 17.04 -16.16
C VAL A 18 5.97 16.29 -15.40
N LYS A 19 5.01 16.35 -15.24
CA LYS A 19 4.30 15.71 -14.51
C LYS A 19 3.43 15.09 -15.23
N GLY A 20 3.37 14.33 -15.80
CA GLY A 20 2.39 13.62 -16.46
C GLY A 20 1.29 13.20 -15.55
N PRO A 21 0.45 12.30 -15.96
CA PRO A 21 -0.60 11.78 -15.11
C PRO A 21 0.01 11.10 -13.90
N ALA A 22 -0.73 11.05 -12.84
CA ALA A 22 -0.28 10.38 -11.65
C ALA A 22 0.04 8.94 -11.99
N GLU A 23 1.06 8.42 -11.36
CA GLU A 23 1.47 7.06 -11.61
C GLU A 23 0.48 6.08 -11.04
N SER A 24 0.33 4.95 -11.71
CA SER A 24 -0.44 3.84 -11.18
C SER A 24 0.35 3.17 -10.07
N ALA A 25 -0.34 2.52 -9.18
CA ALA A 25 0.30 1.72 -8.15
C ALA A 25 1.10 0.61 -8.80
N ASP A 26 2.23 0.29 -8.19
CA ASP A 26 3.11 -0.76 -8.67
C ASP A 26 2.66 -2.08 -8.05
N ILE A 27 2.12 -2.96 -8.88
CA ILE A 27 1.59 -4.22 -8.41
C ILE A 27 2.70 -5.09 -7.80
N ASN A 28 3.93 -4.94 -8.26
CA ASN A 28 5.05 -5.69 -7.72
C ASN A 28 5.46 -5.20 -6.33
N GLN A 29 5.11 -3.97 -6.00
CA GLN A 29 5.35 -3.43 -4.68
C GLN A 29 4.14 -3.65 -3.77
N ALA A 30 2.95 -3.64 -4.34
CA ALA A 30 1.71 -3.76 -3.57
C ALA A 30 1.59 -5.09 -2.84
N GLY A 31 1.93 -6.19 -3.52
CA GLY A 31 1.82 -7.51 -2.93
C GLY A 31 2.68 -7.68 -1.69
N PRO A 32 3.99 -7.42 -1.81
CA PRO A 32 4.86 -7.51 -0.63
C PRO A 32 4.45 -6.55 0.49
N ALA A 33 3.97 -5.35 0.15
CA ALA A 33 3.52 -4.40 1.17
C ALA A 33 2.30 -4.93 1.91
N LEU A 34 1.35 -5.50 1.19
CA LEU A 34 0.16 -6.07 1.82
C LEU A 34 0.57 -7.24 2.73
N ARG A 35 1.46 -8.09 2.27
CA ARG A 35 1.93 -9.20 3.07
C ARG A 35 2.61 -8.71 4.35
N THR A 36 3.46 -7.69 4.22
CA THR A 36 4.12 -7.10 5.39
C THR A 36 3.09 -6.59 6.40
N ALA A 37 2.05 -5.92 5.90
CA ALA A 37 1.01 -5.39 6.78
C ALA A 37 0.24 -6.51 7.47
N LEU A 38 -0.13 -7.54 6.74
CA LEU A 38 -0.88 -8.66 7.31
C LEU A 38 -0.03 -9.43 8.33
N GLU A 39 1.27 -9.59 8.06
CA GLU A 39 2.15 -10.23 9.01
C GLU A 39 2.31 -9.41 10.29
N ALA A 40 2.36 -8.08 10.16
CA ALA A 40 2.44 -7.21 11.32
C ALA A 40 1.18 -7.38 12.19
N TRP A 41 0.01 -7.40 11.56
CA TRP A 41 -1.25 -7.60 12.26
C TRP A 41 -1.25 -8.96 12.96
N LYS A 42 -0.88 -10.00 12.23
CA LYS A 42 -0.87 -11.36 12.77
C LYS A 42 0.08 -11.49 13.96
N SER A 43 1.19 -10.77 13.93
CA SER A 43 2.18 -10.85 15.01
C SER A 43 1.86 -9.94 16.19
N GLY A 44 0.76 -9.20 16.13
CA GLY A 44 0.34 -8.39 17.27
C GLY A 44 0.83 -6.97 17.26
N LYS A 45 1.42 -6.51 16.16
CA LYS A 45 1.85 -5.12 16.07
C LYS A 45 0.66 -4.21 15.83
N SER A 46 0.84 -2.93 16.12
CA SER A 46 -0.22 -1.95 15.89
C SER A 46 -0.07 -1.36 14.49
N GLN A 47 -1.14 -0.73 14.01
CA GLN A 47 -1.08 -0.02 12.74
C GLN A 47 -0.08 1.13 12.80
N GLN A 48 0.09 1.74 13.96
CA GLN A 48 1.06 2.82 14.12
C GLN A 48 2.48 2.31 13.97
N GLU A 49 2.79 1.14 14.51
CA GLU A 49 4.11 0.56 14.33
C GLU A 49 4.42 0.32 12.85
N LEU A 50 3.42 -0.11 12.11
CA LEU A 50 3.58 -0.33 10.67
C LEU A 50 3.85 0.99 9.95
N ALA A 51 3.17 2.06 10.36
CA ALA A 51 3.36 3.37 9.75
C ALA A 51 4.73 3.96 10.10
N ASP A 52 5.28 3.59 11.25
CA ASP A 52 6.55 4.16 11.71
C ASP A 52 7.77 3.44 11.16
N GLN A 53 7.60 2.29 10.55
CA GLN A 53 8.75 1.56 10.00
C GLN A 53 9.17 2.10 8.64
N GLN A 54 10.28 1.59 8.13
CA GLN A 54 10.80 1.98 6.83
C GLN A 54 10.84 0.77 5.91
N PRO A 55 10.16 0.84 4.77
CA PRO A 55 9.30 1.95 4.33
C PRO A 55 8.00 1.98 5.12
N SER A 56 7.45 3.17 5.25
CA SER A 56 6.20 3.35 5.97
C SER A 56 5.04 2.75 5.19
N ILE A 57 4.16 2.06 5.89
CA ILE A 57 2.94 1.53 5.30
C ILE A 57 1.78 2.02 6.15
N ILE A 58 0.88 2.76 5.51
CA ILE A 58 -0.32 3.25 6.17
C ILE A 58 -1.42 2.25 5.87
N MET A 59 -1.98 1.67 6.91
CA MET A 59 -3.04 0.68 6.74
C MET A 59 -4.29 1.15 7.45
N ASN A 60 -5.41 1.19 6.73
CA ASN A 60 -6.71 1.49 7.32
C ASN A 60 -7.52 0.21 7.32
N GLU A 61 -7.59 -0.42 8.47
CA GLU A 61 -8.29 -1.68 8.63
C GLU A 61 -9.09 -1.61 9.93
N ASP A 62 -10.41 -1.54 9.80
CA ASP A 62 -11.27 -1.36 10.95
C ASP A 62 -11.19 -2.51 11.95
N ASP A 63 -11.11 -3.73 11.45
CA ASP A 63 -11.06 -4.88 12.33
C ASP A 63 -9.79 -4.87 13.17
N TRP A 64 -8.68 -4.44 12.60
CA TRP A 64 -7.43 -4.29 13.33
C TRP A 64 -7.58 -3.19 14.38
N ARG A 65 -8.19 -2.07 13.97
CA ARG A 65 -8.38 -0.96 14.89
C ARG A 65 -9.29 -1.34 16.06
N GLU A 66 -10.24 -2.23 15.83
CA GLU A 66 -11.15 -2.73 16.86
C GLU A 66 -10.54 -3.86 17.66
N ARG A 67 -9.25 -4.12 17.47
CA ARG A 67 -8.48 -5.10 18.25
C ARG A 67 -8.85 -6.55 18.01
N LYS A 68 -9.44 -6.83 16.86
CA LYS A 68 -9.58 -8.21 16.45
C LYS A 68 -8.21 -8.73 16.05
N ARG A 69 -7.95 -9.98 16.39
CA ARG A 69 -6.65 -10.58 16.06
C ARG A 69 -6.73 -11.26 14.71
N LEU A 70 -5.70 -11.09 13.94
CA LEU A 70 -5.58 -11.84 12.70
C LEU A 70 -4.91 -13.16 13.03
N ILE A 71 -5.66 -14.25 12.90
CA ILE A 71 -5.15 -15.58 13.22
C ILE A 71 -4.39 -16.15 12.04
N ASP A 72 -4.94 -15.94 10.85
CA ASP A 72 -4.34 -16.48 9.65
C ASP A 72 -4.88 -15.71 8.45
N TYR A 73 -4.19 -15.81 7.33
CA TYR A 73 -4.65 -15.17 6.11
C TYR A 73 -4.11 -15.91 4.90
N ARG A 74 -4.81 -15.73 3.80
CA ARG A 74 -4.35 -16.27 2.53
C ARG A 74 -4.64 -15.24 1.44
N MET A 75 -3.60 -14.72 0.82
CA MET A 75 -3.73 -13.78 -0.29
C MET A 75 -3.96 -14.56 -1.56
N GLU A 76 -4.77 -13.99 -2.47
CA GLU A 76 -4.82 -14.52 -3.81
C GLU A 76 -3.45 -14.38 -4.44
N GLU A 77 -3.19 -15.18 -5.47
CA GLU A 77 -1.87 -15.20 -6.08
C GLU A 77 -1.52 -13.88 -6.73
N GLU A 78 -2.51 -13.19 -7.28
CA GLU A 78 -2.26 -11.97 -8.00
C GLU A 78 -3.23 -10.89 -7.60
N GLY A 79 -2.72 -9.68 -7.54
CA GLY A 79 -3.57 -8.51 -7.45
C GLY A 79 -3.97 -8.03 -8.83
N THR A 80 -4.86 -7.10 -8.89
CA THR A 80 -5.40 -6.58 -10.14
C THR A 80 -5.36 -5.05 -10.12
N LEU A 81 -4.97 -4.45 -11.23
CA LEU A 81 -5.03 -3.00 -11.33
C LEU A 81 -6.46 -2.57 -11.65
N HIS A 82 -6.97 -1.66 -10.85
CA HIS A 82 -8.26 -1.02 -11.10
C HIS A 82 -7.99 0.48 -11.09
N GLY A 83 -8.00 1.09 -12.25
CA GLY A 83 -7.60 2.47 -12.37
C GLY A 83 -6.13 2.58 -11.99
N ARG A 84 -5.82 3.39 -10.98
CA ARG A 84 -4.44 3.58 -10.54
C ARG A 84 -4.11 2.80 -9.30
N GLN A 85 -5.02 2.01 -8.81
CA GLN A 85 -4.85 1.29 -7.56
C GLN A 85 -4.78 -0.20 -7.82
N VAL A 86 -4.13 -0.91 -6.91
CA VAL A 86 -4.12 -2.36 -6.96
C VAL A 86 -5.18 -2.86 -5.99
N VAL A 87 -5.96 -3.82 -6.44
CA VAL A 87 -6.95 -4.47 -5.60
C VAL A 87 -6.48 -5.90 -5.35
N TRP A 88 -6.49 -6.31 -4.10
CA TRP A 88 -6.04 -7.65 -3.73
C TRP A 88 -7.04 -8.29 -2.79
N ARG A 89 -7.46 -9.50 -3.11
CA ARG A 89 -8.39 -10.22 -2.26
C ARG A 89 -7.62 -11.14 -1.34
N VAL A 90 -8.09 -11.22 -0.11
CA VAL A 90 -7.44 -11.99 0.93
C VAL A 90 -8.51 -12.67 1.76
N GLN A 91 -8.32 -13.95 2.05
CA GLN A 91 -9.15 -14.60 3.04
C GLN A 91 -8.47 -14.39 4.38
N ILE A 92 -9.21 -13.87 5.34
CA ILE A 92 -8.66 -13.60 6.66
C ILE A 92 -9.47 -14.35 7.70
N LYS A 93 -8.78 -14.84 8.71
CA LYS A 93 -9.41 -15.47 9.86
C LYS A 93 -9.19 -14.57 11.05
N LEU A 94 -10.26 -14.05 11.61
CA LEU A 94 -10.21 -13.11 12.72
C LEU A 94 -10.74 -13.75 13.98
N GLN A 95 -10.19 -13.33 15.10
CA GLN A 95 -10.67 -13.75 16.41
C GLN A 95 -11.04 -12.52 17.20
N ASP A 96 -12.26 -12.50 17.72
CA ASP A 96 -12.72 -11.35 18.48
C ASP A 96 -12.32 -11.51 19.97
N LYS A 97 -12.74 -10.55 20.78
CA LYS A 97 -12.35 -10.55 22.20
C LYS A 97 -12.92 -11.71 22.96
N SER A 98 -14.02 -12.27 22.49
CA SER A 98 -14.62 -13.42 23.17
C SER A 98 -13.92 -14.73 22.80
N GLY A 99 -12.97 -14.68 21.87
CA GLY A 99 -12.28 -15.87 21.42
C GLY A 99 -12.93 -16.53 20.22
N LYS A 100 -14.01 -15.94 19.69
CA LYS A 100 -14.70 -16.54 18.56
C LYS A 100 -13.96 -16.20 17.28
N ALA A 101 -13.68 -17.21 16.47
CA ALA A 101 -13.00 -17.05 15.21
C ALA A 101 -13.99 -17.03 14.05
N GLU A 102 -13.75 -16.18 13.06
CA GLU A 102 -14.57 -16.08 11.87
C GLU A 102 -13.71 -15.88 10.65
N ASP A 103 -14.15 -16.45 9.54
CA ASP A 103 -13.47 -16.27 8.26
C ASP A 103 -14.18 -15.18 7.47
N HIS A 104 -13.39 -14.31 6.86
CA HIS A 104 -13.92 -13.24 6.03
C HIS A 104 -13.17 -13.19 4.73
N LYS A 105 -13.88 -12.77 3.68
CA LYS A 105 -13.22 -12.45 2.42
C LYS A 105 -13.04 -10.95 2.41
N ALA A 106 -11.80 -10.53 2.41
CA ALA A 106 -11.47 -9.12 2.47
C ALA A 106 -10.94 -8.67 1.13
N LYS A 107 -11.18 -7.42 0.82
CA LYS A 107 -10.65 -6.81 -0.39
C LYS A 107 -9.90 -5.56 0.03
N TYR A 108 -8.64 -5.48 -0.37
CA TYR A 108 -7.80 -4.34 -0.02
C TYR A 108 -7.46 -3.55 -1.26
N VAL A 109 -7.50 -2.23 -1.13
CA VAL A 109 -7.14 -1.32 -2.19
C VAL A 109 -5.82 -0.69 -1.80
N ILE A 110 -4.84 -0.75 -2.68
CA ILE A 110 -3.47 -0.39 -2.37
C ILE A 110 -2.96 0.67 -3.32
N ASP A 111 -2.47 1.77 -2.74
CA ASP A 111 -1.69 2.77 -3.47
C ASP A 111 -0.23 2.58 -3.09
N THR A 112 0.67 2.83 -4.03
CA THR A 112 2.10 2.74 -3.76
C THR A 112 2.83 4.06 -3.95
N THR A 113 2.15 5.06 -4.50
CA THR A 113 2.75 6.37 -4.80
C THR A 113 1.79 7.47 -4.35
N PRO A 114 2.26 8.47 -3.66
CA PRO A 114 3.62 8.74 -3.22
C PRO A 114 4.05 7.94 -2.00
N ARG A 115 3.13 7.26 -1.38
CA ARG A 115 3.42 6.38 -0.24
C ARG A 115 2.53 5.17 -0.31
N ILE A 116 2.87 4.16 0.42
CA ILE A 116 2.09 2.93 0.44
C ILE A 116 0.91 3.12 1.39
N VAL A 117 -0.29 3.00 0.85
CA VAL A 117 -1.52 3.12 1.63
C VAL A 117 -2.40 1.93 1.29
N ILE A 118 -2.85 1.21 2.30
CA ILE A 118 -3.69 0.03 2.14
C ILE A 118 -5.00 0.28 2.89
N VAL A 119 -6.12 0.12 2.19
CA VAL A 119 -7.44 0.38 2.76
C VAL A 119 -8.31 -0.84 2.55
N ARG A 120 -8.99 -1.28 3.61
CA ARG A 120 -9.98 -2.33 3.50
C ARG A 120 -11.20 -1.78 2.78
N ASP A 121 -11.57 -2.38 1.66
CA ASP A 121 -12.75 -1.97 0.91
C ASP A 121 -13.95 -2.73 1.44
N ARG A 122 -14.78 -2.05 2.19
CA ARG A 122 -15.95 -2.69 2.79
C ARG A 122 -17.16 -2.68 1.89
N PHE A 123 -17.12 -1.89 0.85
CA PHE A 123 -18.25 -1.78 -0.06
C PHE A 123 -18.04 -2.58 -1.34
N GLY A 124 -16.84 -3.11 -1.56
CA GLY A 124 -16.55 -3.89 -2.74
C GLY A 124 -17.22 -5.25 -2.68
N ARG A 125 -17.63 -5.76 -3.82
CA ARG A 125 -18.29 -7.06 -3.88
C ARG A 125 -17.43 -8.09 -4.55
#